data_fd44c4efb27405aaaa552c38309442f6
#
_entry.id   fd44c4efb27405aaaa552c38309442f6
#
_cell.length_a   1.000
_cell.length_b   1.000
_cell.length_c   1.000
_cell.angle_alpha   90.00
_cell.angle_beta   90.00
_cell.angle_gamma   90.00
#
_symmetry.space_group_name_H-M   'P 1'
#
loop_
_entity.id
_entity.type
_entity.pdbx_description
1 polymer ?
#
loop_
_entity_poly.entity_id
_entity_poly.type
_entity_poly.pdbx_seq_one_letter_code
_entity_poly.pdbx_strand_id
1 'polypeptide(L)'
;MAPKQQKQQEIEINDRNIMRLLVNRADEIVISRKDASGIDQLIPVKLEQLKDYAVEFIMNPDNKPFLPELERREIEGLGERTVVTTGYAISIKNEVETSYQQYVNVQNELIKAYNEVWDTFARQSFGKPFEALTPSQKKSVTDAYPMHISEMALSNLAKK
;
A
#
# COMPACT_ATOMS: atom_id res chain seq x y z
N MET A 1 -6.32 -25.53 -17.70
CA MET A 1 -6.27 -24.52 -18.55
C MET A 1 -6.75 -23.23 -18.01
N ALA A 2 -8.02 -23.07 -17.95
CA ALA A 2 -8.59 -21.83 -17.53
C ALA A 2 -8.08 -21.30 -16.21
N PRO A 3 -7.85 -22.12 -15.17
CA PRO A 3 -7.43 -21.58 -13.89
C PRO A 3 -6.11 -20.83 -13.94
N LYS A 4 -5.16 -21.33 -14.70
CA LYS A 4 -3.88 -20.65 -14.80
C LYS A 4 -4.00 -19.33 -15.51
N GLN A 5 -4.77 -19.31 -16.58
CA GLN A 5 -4.97 -18.08 -17.33
C GLN A 5 -5.68 -17.04 -16.50
N GLN A 6 -6.65 -17.47 -15.72
CA GLN A 6 -7.36 -16.53 -14.86
C GLN A 6 -6.45 -15.92 -13.83
N LYS A 7 -5.55 -16.72 -13.26
CA LYS A 7 -4.62 -16.18 -12.30
C LYS A 7 -3.70 -15.13 -12.92
N GLN A 8 -3.20 -15.41 -14.11
CA GLN A 8 -2.34 -14.46 -14.79
C GLN A 8 -3.08 -13.19 -15.10
N GLN A 9 -4.31 -13.30 -15.55
CA GLN A 9 -5.10 -12.12 -15.85
C GLN A 9 -5.36 -11.29 -14.62
N GLU A 10 -5.65 -11.95 -13.50
CA GLU A 10 -5.88 -11.23 -12.26
C GLU A 10 -4.64 -10.47 -11.83
N ILE A 11 -3.47 -11.09 -11.95
CA ILE A 11 -2.23 -10.42 -11.58
C ILE A 11 -2.00 -9.21 -12.48
N GLU A 12 -2.25 -9.35 -13.77
CA GLU A 12 -2.04 -8.25 -14.70
C GLU A 12 -3.04 -7.12 -14.47
N ILE A 13 -4.30 -7.47 -14.23
CA ILE A 13 -5.34 -6.47 -14.03
C ILE A 13 -5.05 -5.63 -12.79
N ASN A 14 -4.44 -6.26 -11.80
CA ASN A 14 -4.23 -5.60 -10.51
C ASN A 14 -2.89 -4.89 -10.42
N ASP A 15 -2.24 -4.64 -11.54
CA ASP A 15 -0.94 -3.98 -11.49
C ASP A 15 -1.03 -2.59 -10.87
N ARG A 16 -2.10 -1.85 -11.13
CA ARG A 16 -2.30 -0.54 -10.54
C ARG A 16 -2.49 -0.62 -9.02
N ASN A 17 -2.80 -1.79 -8.52
CA ASN A 17 -3.04 -1.99 -7.09
C ASN A 17 -1.77 -2.31 -6.31
N ILE A 18 -0.62 -2.24 -6.98
CA ILE A 18 0.66 -2.55 -6.33
C ILE A 18 1.58 -1.35 -6.44
N MET A 19 2.07 -0.90 -5.30
CA MET A 19 3.12 0.11 -5.25
C MET A 19 4.44 -0.59 -4.95
N ARG A 20 5.38 -0.47 -5.86
CA ARG A 20 6.67 -1.13 -5.70
C ARG A 20 7.69 -0.13 -5.21
N LEU A 21 8.28 -0.43 -4.07
CA LEU A 21 9.34 0.38 -3.49
C LEU A 21 10.65 -0.33 -3.70
N LEU A 22 11.59 0.38 -4.30
CA LEU A 22 12.93 -0.14 -4.52
C LEU A 22 13.89 0.64 -3.64
N VAL A 23 14.68 -0.06 -2.85
CA VAL A 23 15.71 0.58 -2.04
C VAL A 23 17.04 0.04 -2.55
N ASN A 24 17.87 0.92 -3.12
CA ASN A 24 19.10 0.49 -3.73
C ASN A 24 20.25 0.51 -2.73
N ARG A 25 21.44 0.10 -3.20
CA ARG A 25 22.59 -0.02 -2.32
C ARG A 25 23.10 1.34 -1.81
N ALA A 26 22.68 2.42 -2.45
CA ALA A 26 23.01 3.76 -1.98
C ALA A 26 21.95 4.28 -1.01
N ASP A 27 21.04 3.41 -0.55
CA ASP A 27 19.93 3.74 0.34
C ASP A 27 18.95 4.72 -0.25
N GLU A 28 18.93 4.82 -1.57
CA GLU A 28 17.94 5.65 -2.26
C GLU A 28 16.64 4.88 -2.41
N ILE A 29 15.54 5.60 -2.31
CA ILE A 29 14.20 5.02 -2.38
C ILE A 29 13.56 5.46 -3.67
N VAL A 30 13.03 4.50 -4.43
CA VAL A 30 12.38 4.77 -5.70
C VAL A 30 11.03 4.07 -5.71
N ILE A 31 10.00 4.80 -6.11
CA ILE A 31 8.67 4.22 -6.31
C ILE A 31 8.55 3.87 -7.78
N SER A 32 8.22 2.61 -8.06
CA SER A 32 7.98 2.14 -9.42
C SER A 32 6.49 1.87 -9.58
N ARG A 33 5.86 2.57 -10.52
CA ARG A 33 4.43 2.37 -10.80
C ARG A 33 4.14 2.87 -12.21
N LYS A 34 2.96 2.52 -12.71
CA LYS A 34 2.55 2.99 -14.01
C LYS A 34 1.87 4.34 -13.88
N ASP A 35 2.02 5.17 -14.91
CA ASP A 35 1.29 6.44 -14.96
C ASP A 35 -0.08 6.23 -15.61
N ALA A 36 -0.80 7.32 -15.82
CA ALA A 36 -2.15 7.26 -16.39
C ALA A 36 -2.17 6.65 -17.78
N SER A 37 -1.05 6.72 -18.50
CA SER A 37 -0.95 6.16 -19.85
C SER A 37 -0.49 4.71 -19.85
N GLY A 38 -0.26 4.13 -18.68
CA GLY A 38 0.23 2.76 -18.59
C GLY A 38 1.73 2.63 -18.78
N ILE A 39 2.46 3.73 -18.72
CA ILE A 39 3.91 3.73 -18.88
C ILE A 39 4.57 3.66 -17.51
N ASP A 40 5.56 2.79 -17.38
CA ASP A 40 6.29 2.65 -16.14
C ASP A 40 7.02 3.92 -15.78
N GLN A 41 6.91 4.31 -14.52
CA GLN A 41 7.62 5.46 -13.98
C GLN A 41 8.44 5.07 -12.78
N LEU A 42 9.62 5.66 -12.66
CA LEU A 42 10.46 5.53 -11.49
C LEU A 42 10.54 6.88 -10.82
N ILE A 43 10.03 6.95 -9.62
CA ILE A 43 9.93 8.22 -8.89
C ILE A 43 10.86 8.17 -7.69
N PRO A 44 12.00 8.89 -7.75
CA PRO A 44 12.85 8.95 -6.56
C PRO A 44 12.17 9.76 -5.48
N VAL A 45 12.20 9.26 -4.26
CA VAL A 45 11.54 9.94 -3.14
C VAL A 45 12.50 10.00 -1.96
N LYS A 46 12.33 11.01 -1.15
CA LYS A 46 13.06 11.10 0.10
C LYS A 46 12.31 10.36 1.18
N LEU A 47 13.03 9.91 2.18
CA LEU A 47 12.42 9.16 3.28
C LEU A 47 11.24 9.93 3.88
N GLU A 48 11.41 11.22 4.08
CA GLU A 48 10.37 12.04 4.70
C GLU A 48 9.16 12.26 3.80
N GLN A 49 9.26 11.93 2.51
CA GLN A 49 8.15 12.03 1.57
C GLN A 49 7.39 10.72 1.44
N LEU A 50 7.99 9.63 1.89
CA LEU A 50 7.45 8.30 1.62
C LEU A 50 6.08 8.11 2.25
N LYS A 51 5.88 8.61 3.46
CA LYS A 51 4.60 8.46 4.14
C LYS A 51 3.46 9.06 3.31
N ASP A 52 3.67 10.25 2.76
CA ASP A 52 2.61 10.91 2.00
C ASP A 52 2.29 10.15 0.72
N TYR A 53 3.31 9.63 0.04
CA TYR A 53 3.05 8.81 -1.14
C TYR A 53 2.28 7.56 -0.78
N ALA A 54 2.61 6.95 0.36
CA ALA A 54 1.92 5.75 0.79
C ALA A 54 0.48 6.03 1.18
N VAL A 55 0.22 7.14 1.87
CA VAL A 55 -1.14 7.50 2.23
C VAL A 55 -1.98 7.70 0.98
N GLU A 56 -1.45 8.42 0.00
CA GLU A 56 -2.18 8.61 -1.24
C GLU A 56 -2.45 7.29 -1.95
N PHE A 57 -1.49 6.40 -1.93
CA PHE A 57 -1.66 5.10 -2.56
C PHE A 57 -2.74 4.28 -1.84
N ILE A 58 -2.69 4.25 -0.52
CA ILE A 58 -3.60 3.41 0.26
C ILE A 58 -5.03 3.91 0.14
N MET A 59 -5.24 5.21 0.10
CA MET A 59 -6.60 5.77 0.10
C MET A 59 -7.10 6.16 -1.28
N ASN A 60 -6.20 6.47 -2.19
CA ASN A 60 -6.57 6.97 -3.54
C ASN A 60 -7.73 7.95 -3.46
N PRO A 61 -7.57 9.05 -2.74
CA PRO A 61 -8.71 9.94 -2.46
C PRO A 61 -9.27 10.63 -3.70
N ASP A 62 -8.45 10.78 -4.74
CA ASP A 62 -8.88 11.44 -5.97
C ASP A 62 -9.22 10.46 -7.07
N ASN A 63 -9.27 9.18 -6.76
CA ASN A 63 -9.60 8.11 -7.72
C ASN A 63 -8.76 8.21 -8.98
N LYS A 64 -7.45 8.30 -8.80
CA LYS A 64 -6.53 8.37 -9.94
C LYS A 64 -6.36 7.01 -10.59
N PRO A 65 -6.26 6.96 -11.93
CA PRO A 65 -6.22 5.66 -12.61
C PRO A 65 -4.96 4.86 -12.40
N PHE A 66 -3.87 5.47 -11.95
CA PHE A 66 -2.63 4.75 -11.69
C PHE A 66 -2.47 4.38 -10.22
N LEU A 67 -3.48 4.61 -9.41
CA LEU A 67 -3.53 4.20 -8.01
C LEU A 67 -4.58 3.11 -7.84
N PRO A 68 -4.60 2.43 -6.70
CA PRO A 68 -5.50 1.27 -6.54
C PRO A 68 -6.95 1.60 -6.78
N GLU A 69 -7.66 0.62 -7.32
CA GLU A 69 -9.06 0.77 -7.64
C GLU A 69 -9.90 0.97 -6.40
N LEU A 70 -10.91 1.82 -6.52
CA LEU A 70 -11.90 1.97 -5.47
C LEU A 70 -13.04 0.99 -5.72
N GLU A 71 -13.63 0.51 -4.65
CA GLU A 71 -14.78 -0.37 -4.75
C GLU A 71 -15.71 -0.09 -3.59
N ARG A 72 -16.98 -0.44 -3.78
CA ARG A 72 -17.93 -0.33 -2.69
C ARG A 72 -17.93 -1.64 -1.93
N ARG A 73 -17.70 -1.55 -0.65
CA ARG A 73 -17.70 -2.73 0.21
C ARG A 73 -18.54 -2.48 1.43
N GLU A 74 -19.16 -3.53 1.90
CA GLU A 74 -19.87 -3.47 3.16
C GLU A 74 -18.89 -3.75 4.28
N ILE A 75 -18.78 -2.80 5.21
CA ILE A 75 -17.86 -2.90 6.33
C ILE A 75 -18.68 -3.04 7.59
N GLU A 76 -18.43 -4.08 8.33
CA GLU A 76 -19.18 -4.37 9.54
C GLU A 76 -19.11 -3.17 10.49
N GLY A 77 -20.27 -2.70 10.93
CA GLY A 77 -20.34 -1.54 11.79
C GLY A 77 -20.43 -0.22 11.08
N LEU A 78 -20.22 -0.18 9.76
CA LEU A 78 -20.23 1.06 9.01
C LEU A 78 -21.17 1.04 7.80
N GLY A 79 -21.58 -0.15 7.35
CA GLY A 79 -22.39 -0.26 6.15
C GLY A 79 -21.52 -0.14 4.91
N GLU A 80 -22.15 0.24 3.81
CA GLU A 80 -21.46 0.36 2.55
C GLU A 80 -20.58 1.58 2.49
N ARG A 81 -19.32 1.39 2.08
CA ARG A 81 -18.37 2.49 1.92
C ARG A 81 -17.57 2.29 0.64
N THR A 82 -17.18 3.40 0.05
CA THR A 82 -16.28 3.36 -1.11
C THR A 82 -14.85 3.42 -0.57
N VAL A 83 -14.11 2.36 -0.77
CA VAL A 83 -12.75 2.24 -0.25
C VAL A 83 -11.89 1.59 -1.30
N VAL A 84 -10.58 1.62 -1.09
CA VAL A 84 -9.65 0.96 -2.00
C VAL A 84 -9.85 -0.55 -1.90
N THR A 85 -9.73 -1.24 -3.03
CA THR A 85 -9.87 -2.69 -3.05
C THR A 85 -8.90 -3.35 -2.08
N THR A 86 -9.33 -4.45 -1.47
CA THR A 86 -8.45 -5.17 -0.55
C THR A 86 -7.31 -5.88 -1.27
N GLY A 87 -7.35 -5.91 -2.59
CA GLY A 87 -6.29 -6.55 -3.36
C GLY A 87 -5.06 -5.70 -3.57
N TYR A 88 -5.00 -4.52 -2.96
CA TYR A 88 -3.83 -3.66 -3.08
C TYR A 88 -2.67 -4.18 -2.20
N ALA A 89 -1.46 -3.77 -2.57
CA ALA A 89 -0.29 -4.16 -1.77
C ALA A 89 0.85 -3.16 -1.99
N ILE A 90 1.67 -3.01 -0.96
CA ILE A 90 2.92 -2.26 -1.06
C ILE A 90 4.03 -3.30 -1.02
N SER A 91 4.83 -3.34 -2.07
CA SER A 91 5.90 -4.32 -2.21
C SER A 91 7.23 -3.62 -2.02
N ILE A 92 8.07 -4.13 -1.12
CA ILE A 92 9.39 -3.56 -0.86
C ILE A 92 10.44 -4.51 -1.41
N LYS A 93 11.34 -3.98 -2.22
CA LYS A 93 12.45 -4.73 -2.75
C LYS A 93 13.73 -4.00 -2.41
N ASN A 94 14.60 -4.64 -1.64
CA ASN A 94 15.89 -4.09 -1.24
C ASN A 94 16.99 -4.73 -2.02
N GLU A 95 17.95 -3.93 -2.45
CA GLU A 95 19.18 -4.50 -3.01
C GLU A 95 20.02 -5.10 -1.91
N VAL A 96 20.90 -6.03 -2.30
CA VAL A 96 21.64 -6.82 -1.33
C VAL A 96 22.42 -5.96 -0.35
N GLU A 97 22.97 -4.85 -0.84
CA GLU A 97 23.84 -4.03 -0.01
C GLU A 97 23.15 -2.84 0.62
N THR A 98 21.80 -2.83 0.57
CA THR A 98 21.03 -1.82 1.26
C THR A 98 21.24 -1.93 2.76
N SER A 99 21.37 -0.81 3.44
CA SER A 99 21.59 -0.83 4.88
C SER A 99 20.35 -1.32 5.61
N TYR A 100 20.57 -2.03 6.70
CA TYR A 100 19.47 -2.47 7.54
C TYR A 100 18.71 -1.28 8.09
N GLN A 101 19.44 -0.21 8.43
CA GLN A 101 18.80 0.98 8.99
C GLN A 101 17.83 1.60 8.01
N GLN A 102 18.20 1.65 6.72
CA GLN A 102 17.28 2.24 5.73
C GLN A 102 16.06 1.37 5.54
N TYR A 103 16.24 0.06 5.59
CA TYR A 103 15.12 -0.86 5.52
C TYR A 103 14.13 -0.61 6.65
N VAL A 104 14.65 -0.45 7.89
CA VAL A 104 13.81 -0.17 9.04
C VAL A 104 13.14 1.19 8.90
N ASN A 105 13.89 2.19 8.39
CA ASN A 105 13.33 3.52 8.19
C ASN A 105 12.15 3.48 7.22
N VAL A 106 12.29 2.74 6.13
CA VAL A 106 11.22 2.60 5.15
C VAL A 106 9.99 1.95 5.78
N GLN A 107 10.19 0.87 6.51
CA GLN A 107 9.08 0.21 7.16
C GLN A 107 8.37 1.11 8.15
N ASN A 108 9.14 1.87 8.93
CA ASN A 108 8.54 2.78 9.89
C ASN A 108 7.68 3.85 9.22
N GLU A 109 8.12 4.36 8.07
CA GLU A 109 7.33 5.36 7.36
C GLU A 109 6.05 4.75 6.82
N LEU A 110 6.09 3.50 6.36
CA LEU A 110 4.88 2.83 5.89
C LEU A 110 3.90 2.59 7.04
N ILE A 111 4.41 2.23 8.19
CA ILE A 111 3.55 2.04 9.37
C ILE A 111 2.89 3.36 9.76
N LYS A 112 3.66 4.45 9.71
CA LYS A 112 3.09 5.76 9.97
C LYS A 112 1.99 6.10 8.97
N ALA A 113 2.17 5.69 7.71
CA ALA A 113 1.15 5.93 6.69
C ALA A 113 -0.14 5.20 7.04
N TYR A 114 -0.05 3.94 7.45
CA TYR A 114 -1.25 3.22 7.87
C TYR A 114 -1.90 3.85 9.08
N ASN A 115 -1.10 4.27 10.05
CA ASN A 115 -1.67 4.93 11.22
C ASN A 115 -2.42 6.19 10.83
N GLU A 116 -1.89 6.94 9.88
CA GLU A 116 -2.58 8.14 9.41
C GLU A 116 -3.86 7.81 8.65
N VAL A 117 -3.81 6.78 7.80
CA VAL A 117 -4.99 6.33 7.06
C VAL A 117 -6.09 5.90 8.02
N TRP A 118 -5.74 5.08 8.99
CA TRP A 118 -6.72 4.59 9.97
C TRP A 118 -7.29 5.73 10.78
N ASP A 119 -6.46 6.69 11.19
CA ASP A 119 -6.93 7.83 11.97
C ASP A 119 -7.86 8.69 11.14
N THR A 120 -7.51 8.96 9.89
CA THR A 120 -8.35 9.74 8.99
C THR A 120 -9.71 9.08 8.80
N PHE A 121 -9.70 7.78 8.53
CA PHE A 121 -10.95 7.06 8.29
C PHE A 121 -11.78 6.98 9.58
N ALA A 122 -11.12 6.82 10.72
CA ALA A 122 -11.80 6.79 12.01
C ALA A 122 -12.51 8.10 12.29
N ARG A 123 -11.84 9.21 12.02
CA ARG A 123 -12.46 10.52 12.23
C ARG A 123 -13.62 10.76 11.28
N GLN A 124 -13.48 10.32 10.05
CA GLN A 124 -14.55 10.46 9.06
C GLN A 124 -15.75 9.59 9.40
N SER A 125 -15.51 8.41 9.92
CA SER A 125 -16.57 7.42 10.12
C SER A 125 -17.19 7.49 11.51
N PHE A 126 -16.40 7.77 12.53
CA PHE A 126 -16.85 7.73 13.92
C PHE A 126 -16.66 9.06 14.65
N GLY A 127 -16.05 10.04 14.00
CA GLY A 127 -15.82 11.35 14.62
C GLY A 127 -14.78 11.35 15.72
N LYS A 128 -13.95 10.33 15.80
CA LYS A 128 -12.95 10.19 16.86
C LYS A 128 -11.63 9.69 16.26
N PRO A 129 -10.49 9.97 16.89
CA PRO A 129 -9.25 9.40 16.45
C PRO A 129 -9.26 7.89 16.64
N PHE A 130 -8.43 7.20 15.86
CA PHE A 130 -8.40 5.74 15.88
C PHE A 130 -8.19 5.18 17.29
N GLU A 131 -7.29 5.80 18.05
CA GLU A 131 -6.97 5.31 19.37
C GLU A 131 -8.13 5.37 20.35
N ALA A 132 -9.08 6.27 20.10
CA ALA A 132 -10.24 6.44 20.96
C ALA A 132 -11.39 5.49 20.64
N LEU A 133 -11.23 4.66 19.63
CA LEU A 133 -12.29 3.75 19.19
C LEU A 133 -12.36 2.52 20.08
N THR A 134 -13.55 1.92 20.12
CA THR A 134 -13.71 0.62 20.75
C THR A 134 -13.00 -0.45 19.93
N PRO A 135 -12.71 -1.63 20.50
CA PRO A 135 -12.07 -2.69 19.70
C PRO A 135 -12.85 -3.05 18.44
N SER A 136 -14.17 -3.10 18.50
CA SER A 136 -14.94 -3.45 17.30
C SER A 136 -14.89 -2.33 16.26
N GLN A 137 -14.85 -1.06 16.71
CA GLN A 137 -14.71 0.05 15.77
C GLN A 137 -13.32 0.04 15.13
N LYS A 138 -12.28 -0.27 15.91
CA LYS A 138 -10.94 -0.38 15.36
C LYS A 138 -10.88 -1.48 14.30
N LYS A 139 -11.56 -2.59 14.55
CA LYS A 139 -11.62 -3.67 13.58
C LYS A 139 -12.27 -3.22 12.28
N SER A 140 -13.34 -2.44 12.38
CA SER A 140 -13.99 -1.91 11.18
C SER A 140 -13.04 -1.08 10.35
N VAL A 141 -12.24 -0.24 11.01
CA VAL A 141 -11.29 0.62 10.31
C VAL A 141 -10.19 -0.22 9.64
N THR A 142 -9.62 -1.18 10.38
CA THR A 142 -8.56 -1.99 9.79
C THR A 142 -9.08 -2.94 8.73
N ASP A 143 -10.34 -3.34 8.78
CA ASP A 143 -10.93 -4.14 7.70
C ASP A 143 -11.12 -3.30 6.45
N ALA A 144 -11.39 -2.00 6.61
CA ALA A 144 -11.52 -1.12 5.45
C ALA A 144 -10.18 -0.93 4.75
N TYR A 145 -9.11 -0.83 5.51
CA TYR A 145 -7.77 -0.61 4.97
C TYR A 145 -6.79 -1.57 5.62
N PRO A 146 -6.81 -2.85 5.23
CA PRO A 146 -5.90 -3.82 5.85
C PRO A 146 -4.45 -3.53 5.46
N MET A 147 -3.54 -3.84 6.38
CA MET A 147 -2.13 -3.60 6.12
C MET A 147 -1.59 -4.70 5.22
N HIS A 148 -1.16 -4.32 4.03
CA HIS A 148 -0.63 -5.26 3.04
C HIS A 148 0.74 -4.79 2.59
N ILE A 149 1.75 -5.10 3.37
CA ILE A 149 3.14 -4.83 3.02
C ILE A 149 3.81 -6.15 2.75
N SER A 150 4.36 -6.28 1.55
CA SER A 150 4.98 -7.50 1.10
C SER A 150 6.45 -7.22 0.82
N GLU A 151 7.34 -8.08 1.29
CA GLU A 151 8.77 -7.91 1.04
C GLU A 151 9.20 -8.87 -0.02
N MET A 152 9.67 -8.30 -1.12
CA MET A 152 10.24 -9.10 -2.16
C MET A 152 11.60 -9.48 -1.75
N ALA A 153 11.80 -10.69 -1.79
CA ALA A 153 12.96 -11.23 -1.24
C ALA A 153 14.11 -11.14 -2.14
N LEU A 154 14.95 -10.21 -1.87
CA LEU A 154 16.32 -10.41 -2.22
C LEU A 154 16.85 -11.67 -1.61
N SER A 155 16.34 -11.99 -0.43
CA SER A 155 16.67 -13.25 0.18
C SER A 155 16.29 -14.43 -0.70
N ASN A 156 15.21 -14.32 -1.47
CA ASN A 156 14.86 -15.36 -2.42
C ASN A 156 15.88 -15.47 -3.54
N LEU A 157 16.38 -14.35 -3.99
CA LEU A 157 17.43 -14.36 -5.00
C LEU A 157 18.70 -14.93 -4.45
N ALA A 158 19.02 -14.59 -3.22
CA ALA A 158 20.24 -15.07 -2.60
C ALA A 158 20.23 -16.57 -2.35
N LYS A 159 19.06 -17.15 -2.26
CA LYS A 159 18.94 -18.59 -2.04
C LYS A 159 19.28 -19.39 -3.26
N LYS A 160 19.40 -18.77 -4.38
CA LYS A 160 19.81 -19.46 -5.58
C LYS A 160 21.30 -19.58 -5.66
#